data_3062560210f77a1b23ef2f1d6b3a64e9
#
_entry.id   3062560210f77a1b23ef2f1d6b3a64e9
#
_cell.length_a   1.000
_cell.length_b   1.000
_cell.length_c   1.000
_cell.angle_alpha   90.00
_cell.angle_beta   90.00
_cell.angle_gamma   90.00
#
_symmetry.space_group_name_H-M   'P 1'
#
loop_
_entity.id
_entity.type
_entity.pdbx_description
1 polymer ?
#
loop_
_entity_poly.entity_id
_entity_poly.type
_entity_poly.pdbx_seq_one_letter_code
_entity_poly.pdbx_strand_id
1 'polypeptide(L)'
;MVLTPHKSEFMSADIERVLKGIDCDELVSLAVEMGNIYSPSGFDEAIANYIFQWLEREGFQPRRVALLPQRPNIVATLKGKGGGTSLIFNGHIDTAIANDETAGYRMPMPEIIHKAWVDGDLIRGHAIINDRGPLAAAMIAAKAIKKSGLSLKGDLILAGVAGETTREPVDEFESPDYLGKEVGTRYTIVRGVLADFALVCEATAFTPVWVEAGEVYFKVRIQTPVEPLYTPYIPRFSSVTSHPNAIVRAAALIEALAKWANRYEDAYRYECPGGVVIPKVNIGAIRGGVPYRITRTLQFCDLHLDVRMPPKADPLAIRSEIEQVMKGCGLEGTVEITTYRPGYEGKGVEPLVEAVTASHRLVLGGDPKPVIPSFSSMWRDISLYNEVGIPAATYGPALGAGGGNAALRVNDLLNASGIYALTALDLCNRAKPSNLRT
;
A
#
# COMPACT_ATOMS: atom_id res chain seq x y z
N MET A 1 -22.04 11.79 -19.66
CA MET A 1 -21.95 13.21 -19.27
C MET A 1 -20.69 13.76 -19.90
N VAL A 2 -20.77 14.65 -20.89
CA VAL A 2 -19.61 15.19 -21.60
C VAL A 2 -19.01 16.25 -20.68
N LEU A 3 -17.83 15.94 -20.10
CA LEU A 3 -17.10 16.87 -19.26
C LEU A 3 -16.47 17.96 -20.16
N THR A 4 -16.86 19.21 -19.97
CA THR A 4 -16.23 20.37 -20.60
C THR A 4 -14.81 20.51 -19.98
N PRO A 5 -13.74 20.57 -20.78
CA PRO A 5 -12.40 20.75 -20.25
C PRO A 5 -12.29 22.09 -19.54
N HIS A 6 -11.97 22.06 -18.24
CA HIS A 6 -11.56 23.28 -17.54
C HIS A 6 -10.27 23.80 -18.18
N LYS A 7 -10.30 25.03 -18.63
CA LYS A 7 -9.10 25.74 -19.13
C LYS A 7 -8.15 25.91 -17.93
N SER A 8 -6.95 25.30 -18.00
CA SER A 8 -5.89 25.60 -17.05
C SER A 8 -5.66 27.11 -16.96
N GLU A 9 -5.68 27.66 -15.75
CA GLU A 9 -5.39 29.09 -15.51
C GLU A 9 -3.90 29.43 -15.76
N PHE A 10 -3.04 28.40 -15.95
CA PHE A 10 -1.61 28.59 -16.19
C PHE A 10 -1.31 28.79 -17.67
N MET A 11 -0.49 29.80 -17.93
CA MET A 11 0.09 29.99 -19.24
C MET A 11 1.10 28.88 -19.54
N SER A 12 1.29 28.53 -20.81
CA SER A 12 2.26 27.57 -21.27
C SER A 12 3.67 27.79 -20.68
N ALA A 13 4.06 29.05 -20.46
CA ALA A 13 5.33 29.45 -19.86
C ALA A 13 5.49 29.01 -18.38
N ASP A 14 4.42 29.00 -17.59
CA ASP A 14 4.47 28.57 -16.18
C ASP A 14 4.64 27.06 -16.07
N ILE A 15 3.92 26.31 -16.89
CA ILE A 15 4.07 24.86 -17.01
C ILE A 15 5.50 24.51 -17.40
N GLU A 16 6.03 25.15 -18.45
CA GLU A 16 7.40 24.92 -18.91
C GLU A 16 8.44 25.26 -17.84
N ARG A 17 8.24 26.35 -17.08
CA ARG A 17 9.13 26.74 -15.98
C ARG A 17 9.20 25.67 -14.88
N VAL A 18 8.06 25.11 -14.50
CA VAL A 18 8.02 24.04 -13.46
C VAL A 18 8.66 22.77 -13.98
N LEU A 19 8.31 22.33 -15.21
CA LEU A 19 8.90 21.11 -15.78
C LEU A 19 10.42 21.22 -15.98
N LYS A 20 10.94 22.39 -16.39
CA LYS A 20 12.38 22.64 -16.45
C LYS A 20 13.08 22.64 -15.08
N GLY A 21 12.32 22.86 -14.00
CA GLY A 21 12.82 22.78 -12.64
C GLY A 21 12.98 21.34 -12.10
N ILE A 22 12.52 20.34 -12.85
CA ILE A 22 12.67 18.92 -12.50
C ILE A 22 14.03 18.46 -13.06
N ASP A 23 14.99 18.24 -12.16
CA ASP A 23 16.32 17.74 -12.50
C ASP A 23 16.32 16.21 -12.47
N CYS A 24 16.65 15.59 -13.60
CA CYS A 24 16.65 14.14 -13.76
C CYS A 24 17.74 13.48 -12.90
N ASP A 25 18.95 14.04 -12.87
CA ASP A 25 20.07 13.46 -12.15
C ASP A 25 19.84 13.54 -10.64
N GLU A 26 19.27 14.66 -10.17
CA GLU A 26 18.89 14.79 -8.78
C GLU A 26 17.75 13.81 -8.39
N LEU A 27 16.75 13.63 -9.24
CA LEU A 27 15.67 12.68 -9.01
C LEU A 27 16.18 11.24 -8.89
N VAL A 28 17.06 10.84 -9.81
CA VAL A 28 17.68 9.51 -9.80
C VAL A 28 18.56 9.32 -8.56
N SER A 29 19.37 10.31 -8.22
CA SER A 29 20.25 10.30 -7.04
C SER A 29 19.42 10.13 -5.77
N LEU A 30 18.38 10.97 -5.60
CA LEU A 30 17.46 10.92 -4.45
C LEU A 30 16.80 9.55 -4.32
N ALA A 31 16.26 9.01 -5.41
CA ALA A 31 15.63 7.70 -5.41
C ALA A 31 16.61 6.59 -4.99
N VAL A 32 17.82 6.57 -5.56
CA VAL A 32 18.85 5.58 -5.26
C VAL A 32 19.35 5.71 -3.81
N GLU A 33 19.61 6.93 -3.34
CA GLU A 33 20.03 7.17 -1.95
C GLU A 33 18.97 6.68 -0.96
N MET A 34 17.71 7.06 -1.17
CA MET A 34 16.58 6.56 -0.37
C MET A 34 16.46 5.03 -0.47
N GLY A 35 16.64 4.47 -1.67
CA GLY A 35 16.54 3.03 -1.93
C GLY A 35 17.62 2.19 -1.23
N ASN A 36 18.74 2.80 -0.86
CA ASN A 36 19.85 2.14 -0.15
C ASN A 36 19.75 2.25 1.38
N ILE A 37 18.77 2.96 1.93
CA ILE A 37 18.56 3.04 3.36
C ILE A 37 17.71 1.85 3.80
N TYR A 38 18.25 0.99 4.66
CA TYR A 38 17.53 -0.14 5.23
C TYR A 38 16.40 0.36 6.13
N SER A 39 15.15 0.07 5.77
CA SER A 39 13.99 0.42 6.58
C SER A 39 12.77 -0.46 6.32
N PRO A 40 12.85 -1.77 6.51
CA PRO A 40 11.64 -2.58 6.62
C PRO A 40 10.71 -2.00 7.69
N SER A 41 9.43 -2.30 7.58
CA SER A 41 8.45 -1.85 8.58
C SER A 41 8.94 -2.17 10.01
N GLY A 42 8.93 -1.18 10.89
CA GLY A 42 9.56 -1.24 12.22
C GLY A 42 10.94 -0.57 12.31
N PHE A 43 11.63 -0.34 11.18
CA PHE A 43 12.97 0.26 11.12
C PHE A 43 12.97 1.62 10.38
N ASP A 44 11.96 2.45 10.64
CA ASP A 44 11.64 3.62 9.83
C ASP A 44 12.52 4.85 10.11
N GLU A 45 13.25 4.88 11.22
CA GLU A 45 13.93 6.09 11.71
C GLU A 45 15.01 6.63 10.75
N ALA A 46 15.83 5.76 10.19
CA ALA A 46 16.95 6.18 9.33
C ALA A 46 16.47 6.88 8.06
N ILE A 47 15.50 6.29 7.38
CA ILE A 47 14.92 6.88 6.16
C ILE A 47 14.13 8.17 6.48
N ALA A 48 13.42 8.21 7.58
CA ALA A 48 12.69 9.39 8.01
C ALA A 48 13.66 10.57 8.30
N ASN A 49 14.78 10.30 8.97
CA ASN A 49 15.83 11.28 9.21
C ASN A 49 16.44 11.81 7.91
N TYR A 50 16.70 10.93 6.94
CA TYR A 50 17.20 11.32 5.62
C TYR A 50 16.23 12.26 4.89
N ILE A 51 14.93 11.88 4.80
CA ILE A 51 13.90 12.69 4.15
C ILE A 51 13.72 14.04 4.86
N PHE A 52 13.72 14.04 6.20
CA PHE A 52 13.65 15.27 6.98
C PHE A 52 14.78 16.24 6.62
N GLN A 53 16.03 15.76 6.64
CA GLN A 53 17.21 16.57 6.33
C GLN A 53 17.21 17.06 4.86
N TRP A 54 16.76 16.20 3.93
CA TRP A 54 16.63 16.61 2.52
C TRP A 54 15.64 17.76 2.37
N LEU A 55 14.48 17.65 2.99
CA LEU A 55 13.45 18.70 2.96
C LEU A 55 13.95 20.01 3.60
N GLU A 56 14.68 19.95 4.71
CA GLU A 56 15.31 21.14 5.31
C GLU A 56 16.31 21.80 4.35
N ARG A 57 17.21 21.03 3.73
CA ARG A 57 18.18 21.55 2.74
C ARG A 57 17.48 22.23 1.56
N GLU A 58 16.35 21.72 1.14
CA GLU A 58 15.55 22.32 0.06
C GLU A 58 14.65 23.48 0.54
N GLY A 59 14.82 23.89 1.79
CA GLY A 59 14.14 25.04 2.38
C GLY A 59 12.64 24.81 2.64
N PHE A 60 12.22 23.59 2.82
CA PHE A 60 10.93 23.26 3.43
C PHE A 60 11.05 23.32 4.96
N GLN A 61 9.92 23.33 5.63
CA GLN A 61 9.83 23.25 7.09
C GLN A 61 9.20 21.91 7.48
N PRO A 62 9.97 20.81 7.46
CA PRO A 62 9.43 19.50 7.79
C PRO A 62 9.17 19.37 9.30
N ARG A 63 8.20 18.53 9.62
CA ARG A 63 7.91 18.12 11.01
C ARG A 63 7.82 16.61 11.10
N ARG A 64 8.22 16.07 12.25
CA ARG A 64 8.00 14.67 12.60
C ARG A 64 6.63 14.50 13.24
N VAL A 65 5.87 13.52 12.77
CA VAL A 65 4.58 13.12 13.31
C VAL A 65 4.67 11.65 13.67
N ALA A 66 4.87 11.32 14.94
CA ALA A 66 5.18 9.98 15.38
C ALA A 66 4.26 9.50 16.51
N LEU A 67 3.66 8.32 16.35
CA LEU A 67 3.04 7.58 17.44
C LEU A 67 4.14 6.94 18.30
N LEU A 68 5.12 6.35 17.66
CA LEU A 68 6.33 5.78 18.25
C LEU A 68 7.53 6.63 17.82
N PRO A 69 8.36 7.15 18.74
CA PRO A 69 9.47 8.03 18.40
C PRO A 69 10.42 7.49 17.32
N GLN A 70 10.66 6.18 17.30
CA GLN A 70 11.52 5.48 16.33
C GLN A 70 10.83 5.22 14.96
N ARG A 71 9.53 5.52 14.85
CA ARG A 71 8.74 5.32 13.63
C ARG A 71 8.07 6.62 13.15
N PRO A 72 8.86 7.68 12.87
CA PRO A 72 8.30 8.97 12.55
C PRO A 72 7.85 9.05 11.09
N ASN A 73 6.68 9.65 10.88
CA ASN A 73 6.25 10.16 9.59
C ASN A 73 6.84 11.56 9.39
N ILE A 74 7.20 11.91 8.18
CA ILE A 74 7.73 13.22 7.82
C ILE A 74 6.72 13.99 7.00
N VAL A 75 6.35 15.16 7.47
CA VAL A 75 5.34 16.01 6.82
C VAL A 75 5.92 17.39 6.57
N ALA A 76 5.83 17.87 5.33
CA ALA A 76 6.20 19.22 4.96
C ALA A 76 5.07 19.89 4.16
N THR A 77 4.90 21.19 4.30
CA THR A 77 3.83 21.94 3.60
C THR A 77 4.43 23.09 2.79
N LEU A 78 4.15 23.08 1.49
CA LEU A 78 4.30 24.26 0.66
C LEU A 78 3.02 25.09 0.77
N LYS A 79 3.11 26.18 1.54
CA LYS A 79 1.95 27.03 1.83
C LYS A 79 1.44 27.76 0.60
N GLY A 80 0.12 27.69 0.38
CA GLY A 80 -0.59 28.50 -0.59
C GLY A 80 -0.92 29.89 -0.04
N LYS A 81 -1.35 30.77 -0.94
CA LYS A 81 -1.80 32.15 -0.59
C LYS A 81 -3.21 32.20 0.00
N GLY A 82 -3.94 31.11 -0.01
CA GLY A 82 -5.32 31.00 0.43
C GLY A 82 -6.33 30.99 -0.69
N GLY A 83 -7.53 30.43 -0.42
CA GLY A 83 -8.66 30.38 -1.35
C GLY A 83 -8.62 29.25 -2.38
N GLY A 84 -7.59 28.43 -2.41
CA GLY A 84 -7.48 27.27 -3.30
C GLY A 84 -7.68 25.94 -2.58
N THR A 85 -7.83 24.88 -3.38
CA THR A 85 -7.94 23.50 -2.94
C THR A 85 -6.60 22.99 -2.42
N SER A 86 -6.58 22.29 -1.29
CA SER A 86 -5.37 21.68 -0.73
C SER A 86 -5.20 20.24 -1.20
N LEU A 87 -3.94 19.80 -1.36
CA LEU A 87 -3.58 18.46 -1.83
C LEU A 87 -2.50 17.85 -0.94
N ILE A 88 -2.64 16.57 -0.61
CA ILE A 88 -1.57 15.77 -0.02
C ILE A 88 -0.95 14.90 -1.13
N PHE A 89 0.38 14.91 -1.23
CA PHE A 89 1.16 13.82 -1.81
C PHE A 89 1.58 12.89 -0.70
N ASN A 90 1.11 11.66 -0.73
CA ASN A 90 1.43 10.62 0.23
C ASN A 90 2.31 9.56 -0.46
N GLY A 91 3.32 9.07 0.24
CA GLY A 91 4.11 7.92 -0.16
C GLY A 91 4.75 7.28 1.06
N HIS A 92 4.88 5.96 1.06
CA HIS A 92 5.44 5.29 2.22
C HIS A 92 6.97 5.20 2.19
N ILE A 93 7.56 5.17 3.39
CA ILE A 93 9.02 5.17 3.59
C ILE A 93 9.57 3.82 4.05
N ASP A 94 8.72 2.89 4.44
CA ASP A 94 9.11 1.54 4.80
C ASP A 94 9.20 0.60 3.59
N THR A 95 9.78 -0.57 3.78
CA THR A 95 9.88 -1.64 2.79
C THR A 95 9.31 -2.95 3.32
N ALA A 96 8.91 -3.85 2.39
CA ALA A 96 8.09 -5.00 2.72
C ALA A 96 8.82 -6.12 3.51
N ILE A 97 10.15 -6.27 3.36
CA ILE A 97 10.85 -7.47 3.82
C ILE A 97 12.07 -7.10 4.67
N ALA A 98 12.13 -7.61 5.90
CA ALA A 98 13.28 -7.49 6.78
C ALA A 98 14.31 -8.62 6.55
N ASN A 99 15.54 -8.42 7.03
CA ASN A 99 16.62 -9.40 6.86
C ASN A 99 16.31 -10.76 7.50
N ASP A 100 15.61 -10.77 8.62
CA ASP A 100 15.20 -11.98 9.33
C ASP A 100 14.08 -12.75 8.60
N GLU A 101 13.36 -12.11 7.69
CA GLU A 101 12.27 -12.70 6.91
C GLU A 101 12.74 -13.30 5.58
N THR A 102 13.92 -12.91 5.07
CA THR A 102 14.41 -13.31 3.74
C THR A 102 14.58 -14.82 3.59
N ALA A 103 14.93 -15.53 4.67
CA ALA A 103 15.07 -16.98 4.67
C ALA A 103 13.73 -17.71 4.39
N GLY A 104 12.62 -17.15 4.86
CA GLY A 104 11.27 -17.70 4.63
C GLY A 104 10.83 -17.61 3.19
N TYR A 105 11.25 -16.55 2.48
CA TYR A 105 10.83 -16.30 1.09
C TYR A 105 11.77 -16.88 0.04
N ARG A 106 12.97 -17.38 0.42
CA ARG A 106 14.00 -17.91 -0.51
C ARG A 106 14.21 -17.03 -1.74
N MET A 107 14.37 -15.72 -1.52
CA MET A 107 14.49 -14.75 -2.61
C MET A 107 15.72 -15.04 -3.46
N PRO A 108 15.59 -15.08 -4.80
CA PRO A 108 16.68 -15.43 -5.71
C PRO A 108 17.82 -14.39 -5.75
N MET A 109 17.55 -13.15 -5.32
CA MET A 109 18.52 -12.05 -5.26
C MET A 109 18.28 -11.19 -4.02
N PRO A 110 18.80 -11.58 -2.83
CA PRO A 110 18.58 -10.81 -1.60
C PRO A 110 19.05 -9.36 -1.69
N GLU A 111 20.05 -9.08 -2.51
CA GLU A 111 20.60 -7.73 -2.70
C GLU A 111 19.57 -6.75 -3.28
N ILE A 112 18.67 -7.19 -4.16
CA ILE A 112 17.66 -6.34 -4.79
C ILE A 112 16.62 -5.84 -3.77
N ILE A 113 16.49 -6.50 -2.63
CA ILE A 113 15.53 -6.13 -1.59
C ILE A 113 16.00 -4.89 -0.85
N HIS A 114 17.30 -4.83 -0.54
CA HIS A 114 17.87 -3.80 0.34
C HIS A 114 18.84 -2.84 -0.34
N LYS A 115 19.03 -2.98 -1.66
CA LYS A 115 19.90 -2.11 -2.45
C LYS A 115 19.17 -1.51 -3.63
N ALA A 116 19.62 -0.33 -4.04
CA ALA A 116 19.19 0.35 -5.24
C ALA A 116 20.40 0.81 -6.05
N TRP A 117 20.32 0.69 -7.37
CA TRP A 117 21.38 1.13 -8.29
C TRP A 117 20.82 1.46 -9.67
N VAL A 118 21.54 2.25 -10.42
CA VAL A 118 21.23 2.53 -11.82
C VAL A 118 21.80 1.43 -12.70
N ASP A 119 21.02 0.92 -13.64
CA ASP A 119 21.39 -0.07 -14.65
C ASP A 119 20.85 0.38 -16.01
N GLY A 120 21.65 1.10 -16.77
CA GLY A 120 21.22 1.74 -18.01
C GLY A 120 20.10 2.76 -17.80
N ASP A 121 18.95 2.52 -18.40
CA ASP A 121 17.73 3.35 -18.26
C ASP A 121 16.84 2.93 -17.08
N LEU A 122 17.30 1.97 -16.27
CA LEU A 122 16.54 1.43 -15.14
C LEU A 122 17.15 1.84 -13.80
N ILE A 123 16.32 2.07 -12.81
CA ILE A 123 16.71 2.10 -11.41
C ILE A 123 16.19 0.81 -10.79
N ARG A 124 17.12 -0.04 -10.32
CA ARG A 124 16.80 -1.34 -9.72
C ARG A 124 16.72 -1.26 -8.21
N GLY A 125 15.91 -2.11 -7.63
CA GLY A 125 15.72 -2.24 -6.19
C GLY A 125 14.26 -2.37 -5.80
N HIS A 126 13.95 -3.26 -4.86
CA HIS A 126 12.56 -3.45 -4.40
C HIS A 126 11.99 -2.16 -3.79
N ALA A 127 12.78 -1.47 -2.99
CA ALA A 127 12.40 -0.19 -2.40
C ALA A 127 12.08 0.88 -3.44
N ILE A 128 12.67 0.80 -4.65
CA ILE A 128 12.44 1.78 -5.72
C ILE A 128 11.02 1.68 -6.25
N ILE A 129 10.52 0.45 -6.45
CA ILE A 129 9.16 0.25 -6.96
C ILE A 129 8.10 0.40 -5.87
N ASN A 130 8.49 0.24 -4.58
CA ASN A 130 7.57 0.22 -3.45
C ASN A 130 8.24 0.81 -2.19
N ASP A 131 8.24 2.14 -1.97
CA ASP A 131 7.57 3.18 -2.77
C ASP A 131 8.49 4.38 -3.02
N ARG A 132 9.81 4.23 -2.79
CA ARG A 132 10.75 5.37 -2.72
C ARG A 132 10.99 6.08 -4.03
N GLY A 133 10.86 5.39 -5.17
CA GLY A 133 10.89 6.03 -6.47
C GLY A 133 9.74 7.04 -6.65
N PRO A 134 8.49 6.61 -6.54
CA PRO A 134 7.33 7.51 -6.61
C PRO A 134 7.36 8.62 -5.56
N LEU A 135 7.77 8.34 -4.33
CA LEU A 135 7.93 9.35 -3.28
C LEU A 135 9.02 10.38 -3.64
N ALA A 136 10.18 9.95 -4.17
CA ALA A 136 11.21 10.85 -4.66
C ALA A 136 10.67 11.74 -5.79
N ALA A 137 9.88 11.19 -6.72
CA ALA A 137 9.23 11.96 -7.77
C ALA A 137 8.28 13.04 -7.22
N ALA A 138 7.52 12.73 -6.17
CA ALA A 138 6.65 13.69 -5.50
C ALA A 138 7.45 14.79 -4.76
N MET A 139 8.56 14.43 -4.11
CA MET A 139 9.46 15.39 -3.45
C MET A 139 10.09 16.34 -4.46
N ILE A 140 10.59 15.85 -5.58
CA ILE A 140 11.17 16.67 -6.67
C ILE A 140 10.09 17.55 -7.33
N ALA A 141 8.87 17.04 -7.52
CA ALA A 141 7.73 17.81 -8.02
C ALA A 141 7.43 19.03 -7.13
N ALA A 142 7.35 18.82 -5.81
CA ALA A 142 7.12 19.90 -4.86
C ALA A 142 8.27 20.93 -4.83
N LYS A 143 9.53 20.44 -4.93
CA LYS A 143 10.72 21.29 -5.04
C LYS A 143 10.70 22.13 -6.32
N ALA A 144 10.32 21.55 -7.47
CA ALA A 144 10.23 22.26 -8.74
C ALA A 144 9.18 23.38 -8.68
N ILE A 145 8.00 23.12 -8.11
CA ILE A 145 6.99 24.16 -7.89
C ILE A 145 7.55 25.28 -7.00
N LYS A 146 8.18 24.94 -5.87
CA LYS A 146 8.76 25.92 -4.96
C LYS A 146 9.84 26.77 -5.65
N LYS A 147 10.77 26.16 -6.39
CA LYS A 147 11.85 26.84 -7.12
C LYS A 147 11.35 27.69 -8.28
N SER A 148 10.22 27.35 -8.89
CA SER A 148 9.64 28.14 -9.98
C SER A 148 9.21 29.55 -9.56
N GLY A 149 9.03 29.78 -8.26
CA GLY A 149 8.49 31.03 -7.70
C GLY A 149 6.99 31.20 -7.92
N LEU A 150 6.32 30.23 -8.52
CA LEU A 150 4.86 30.24 -8.65
C LEU A 150 4.23 29.99 -7.27
N SER A 151 3.18 30.73 -6.99
CA SER A 151 2.45 30.59 -5.75
C SER A 151 1.16 29.82 -6.00
N LEU A 152 0.96 28.73 -5.28
CA LEU A 152 -0.32 28.04 -5.23
C LEU A 152 -1.36 28.85 -4.45
N LYS A 153 -2.65 28.67 -4.74
CA LYS A 153 -3.74 29.21 -3.92
C LYS A 153 -3.98 28.31 -2.69
N GLY A 154 -4.02 26.98 -2.87
CA GLY A 154 -4.13 25.99 -1.79
C GLY A 154 -2.78 25.44 -1.34
N ASP A 155 -2.78 24.76 -0.19
CA ASP A 155 -1.58 24.12 0.35
C ASP A 155 -1.25 22.83 -0.42
N LEU A 156 0.04 22.59 -0.68
CA LEU A 156 0.56 21.29 -1.07
C LEU A 156 1.32 20.67 0.10
N ILE A 157 0.89 19.50 0.53
CA ILE A 157 1.45 18.78 1.66
C ILE A 157 2.20 17.54 1.14
N LEU A 158 3.44 17.36 1.55
CA LEU A 158 4.21 16.12 1.38
C LEU A 158 4.09 15.31 2.66
N ALA A 159 3.74 14.04 2.56
CA ALA A 159 3.66 13.10 3.66
C ALA A 159 4.43 11.81 3.32
N GLY A 160 5.64 11.67 3.87
CA GLY A 160 6.39 10.42 3.87
C GLY A 160 6.00 9.61 5.11
N VAL A 161 5.33 8.46 4.93
CA VAL A 161 4.67 7.73 6.01
C VAL A 161 5.27 6.37 6.28
N ALA A 162 5.34 5.98 7.55
CA ALA A 162 5.84 4.69 8.01
C ALA A 162 4.73 3.62 8.06
N GLY A 163 5.11 2.34 8.01
CA GLY A 163 4.23 1.21 8.33
C GLY A 163 3.13 0.93 7.31
N GLU A 164 3.31 1.29 6.04
CA GLU A 164 2.39 0.92 4.96
C GLU A 164 2.57 -0.54 4.57
N THR A 165 3.82 -1.01 4.48
CA THR A 165 4.10 -2.42 4.23
C THR A 165 3.94 -3.20 5.52
N THR A 166 3.06 -4.19 5.52
CA THR A 166 2.55 -4.80 6.74
C THR A 166 3.49 -5.77 7.43
N ARG A 167 3.79 -5.46 8.67
CA ARG A 167 3.97 -6.44 9.75
C ARG A 167 2.78 -6.27 10.68
N GLU A 168 2.11 -7.36 11.08
CA GLU A 168 0.89 -7.27 11.89
C GLU A 168 1.09 -7.99 13.22
N PRO A 169 0.66 -7.38 14.35
CA PRO A 169 0.69 -8.05 15.63
C PRO A 169 -0.14 -9.33 15.60
N VAL A 170 0.48 -10.44 15.95
CA VAL A 170 -0.21 -11.74 16.03
C VAL A 170 0.59 -12.70 16.92
N ASP A 171 -0.09 -13.42 17.79
CA ASP A 171 0.50 -14.40 18.72
C ASP A 171 1.64 -13.78 19.56
N GLU A 172 2.87 -14.32 19.49
CA GLU A 172 4.05 -13.78 20.16
C GLU A 172 4.65 -12.54 19.50
N PHE A 173 4.17 -12.14 18.33
CA PHE A 173 4.66 -10.99 17.57
C PHE A 173 3.79 -9.73 17.85
N GLU A 174 3.81 -9.26 19.11
CA GLU A 174 2.97 -8.14 19.57
C GLU A 174 3.79 -6.89 19.96
N SER A 175 5.10 -6.86 19.68
CA SER A 175 5.91 -5.68 20.01
C SER A 175 5.54 -4.47 19.12
N PRO A 176 5.88 -3.24 19.52
CA PRO A 176 5.67 -2.04 18.71
C PRO A 176 6.27 -2.09 17.30
N ASP A 177 7.26 -2.96 17.08
CA ASP A 177 7.90 -3.15 15.76
C ASP A 177 6.99 -3.86 14.76
N TYR A 178 5.95 -4.56 15.24
CA TYR A 178 4.94 -5.21 14.39
C TYR A 178 3.69 -4.35 14.16
N LEU A 179 3.59 -3.15 14.75
CA LEU A 179 2.49 -2.24 14.42
C LEU A 179 2.62 -1.79 12.97
N GLY A 180 1.57 -2.03 12.19
CA GLY A 180 1.51 -1.70 10.79
C GLY A 180 0.98 -0.28 10.52
N LYS A 181 -0.08 -0.21 9.77
CA LYS A 181 -0.66 1.02 9.18
C LYS A 181 -1.16 2.07 10.19
N GLU A 182 -1.29 1.72 11.45
CA GLU A 182 -1.73 2.62 12.53
C GLU A 182 -0.70 3.72 12.83
N VAL A 183 0.59 3.45 12.60
CA VAL A 183 1.68 4.41 12.89
C VAL A 183 1.90 5.43 11.76
N GLY A 184 1.42 5.10 10.54
CA GLY A 184 1.61 5.87 9.32
C GLY A 184 0.52 6.90 9.04
N THR A 185 -0.10 6.78 7.88
CA THR A 185 -1.12 7.70 7.38
C THR A 185 -2.27 7.88 8.36
N ARG A 186 -2.77 6.83 9.00
CA ARG A 186 -3.82 6.93 10.02
C ARG A 186 -3.42 7.89 11.14
N TYR A 187 -2.20 7.76 11.66
CA TYR A 187 -1.73 8.63 12.72
C TYR A 187 -1.53 10.07 12.25
N THR A 188 -1.03 10.29 11.02
CA THR A 188 -0.87 11.65 10.47
C THR A 188 -2.23 12.35 10.35
N ILE A 189 -3.28 11.65 9.90
CA ILE A 189 -4.65 12.14 9.82
C ILE A 189 -5.15 12.56 11.21
N VAL A 190 -5.01 11.70 12.23
CA VAL A 190 -5.40 11.98 13.62
C VAL A 190 -4.63 13.19 14.18
N ARG A 191 -3.42 13.44 13.72
CA ARG A 191 -2.58 14.60 14.11
C ARG A 191 -2.78 15.83 13.23
N GLY A 192 -3.87 15.88 12.47
CA GLY A 192 -4.30 17.05 11.71
C GLY A 192 -3.61 17.27 10.37
N VAL A 193 -2.98 16.25 9.80
CA VAL A 193 -2.49 16.29 8.41
C VAL A 193 -3.68 16.02 7.50
N LEU A 194 -4.39 17.08 7.15
CA LEU A 194 -5.64 17.04 6.39
C LEU A 194 -5.54 17.97 5.18
N ALA A 195 -6.17 17.56 4.07
CA ALA A 195 -6.34 18.38 2.89
C ALA A 195 -7.72 18.12 2.26
N ASP A 196 -8.03 18.85 1.18
CA ASP A 196 -9.27 18.64 0.45
C ASP A 196 -9.19 17.36 -0.42
N PHE A 197 -7.98 16.99 -0.87
CA PHE A 197 -7.70 15.78 -1.65
C PHE A 197 -6.38 15.14 -1.21
N ALA A 198 -6.24 13.83 -1.48
CA ALA A 198 -4.97 13.11 -1.34
C ALA A 198 -4.65 12.30 -2.61
N LEU A 199 -3.41 12.42 -3.08
CA LEU A 199 -2.83 11.59 -4.12
C LEU A 199 -1.77 10.69 -3.47
N VAL A 200 -2.04 9.39 -3.45
CA VAL A 200 -1.06 8.38 -3.04
C VAL A 200 -0.15 8.12 -4.23
N CYS A 201 1.12 8.48 -4.05
CA CYS A 201 2.13 8.45 -5.09
C CYS A 201 2.78 7.06 -5.12
N GLU A 202 2.08 6.08 -5.66
CA GLU A 202 2.55 4.70 -5.82
C GLU A 202 2.37 4.21 -7.25
N ALA A 203 3.14 3.17 -7.64
CA ALA A 203 3.13 2.63 -8.99
C ALA A 203 1.77 2.03 -9.38
N THR A 204 1.16 2.60 -10.46
CA THR A 204 -0.13 2.15 -11.03
C THR A 204 -0.09 2.04 -12.55
N ALA A 205 1.09 1.97 -13.15
CA ALA A 205 1.27 2.01 -14.62
C ALA A 205 0.63 3.25 -15.26
N PHE A 206 0.74 4.40 -14.61
CA PHE A 206 0.17 5.68 -15.02
C PHE A 206 -1.36 5.66 -15.20
N THR A 207 -2.04 4.87 -14.38
CA THR A 207 -3.51 4.82 -14.37
C THR A 207 -4.03 5.32 -13.02
N PRO A 208 -4.94 6.28 -12.96
CA PRO A 208 -5.54 6.70 -11.70
C PRO A 208 -6.46 5.60 -11.17
N VAL A 209 -6.25 5.21 -9.90
CA VAL A 209 -7.02 4.19 -9.18
C VAL A 209 -7.67 4.85 -7.98
N TRP A 210 -9.00 4.74 -7.84
CA TRP A 210 -9.74 5.31 -6.69
C TRP A 210 -10.75 4.35 -6.07
N VAL A 211 -10.55 3.05 -6.33
CA VAL A 211 -11.16 1.97 -5.58
C VAL A 211 -10.09 0.97 -5.18
N GLU A 212 -10.11 0.52 -3.95
CA GLU A 212 -9.20 -0.51 -3.48
C GLU A 212 -9.89 -1.51 -2.56
N ALA A 213 -9.36 -2.74 -2.59
CA ALA A 213 -9.81 -3.78 -1.70
C ALA A 213 -9.50 -3.43 -0.24
N GLY A 214 -10.36 -3.88 0.66
CA GLY A 214 -10.02 -4.03 2.07
C GLY A 214 -9.19 -5.30 2.29
N GLU A 215 -8.69 -5.44 3.51
CA GLU A 215 -8.01 -6.64 3.97
C GLU A 215 -8.53 -7.09 5.32
N VAL A 216 -8.73 -8.38 5.47
CA VAL A 216 -9.06 -9.00 6.74
C VAL A 216 -8.20 -10.25 6.93
N TYR A 217 -7.52 -10.33 8.06
CA TYR A 217 -6.67 -11.46 8.39
C TYR A 217 -7.39 -12.35 9.40
N PHE A 218 -7.29 -13.65 9.15
CA PHE A 218 -7.91 -14.65 10.02
C PHE A 218 -6.85 -15.59 10.57
N LYS A 219 -7.00 -15.92 11.85
CA LYS A 219 -6.38 -17.08 12.47
C LYS A 219 -7.43 -18.18 12.57
N VAL A 220 -7.23 -19.26 11.84
CA VAL A 220 -8.13 -20.40 11.79
C VAL A 220 -7.48 -21.57 12.53
N ARG A 221 -7.95 -21.86 13.72
CA ARG A 221 -7.46 -22.95 14.57
C ARG A 221 -8.26 -24.22 14.34
N ILE A 222 -7.60 -25.27 13.91
CA ILE A 222 -8.12 -26.63 13.86
C ILE A 222 -7.79 -27.30 15.18
N GLN A 223 -8.79 -27.94 15.81
CA GLN A 223 -8.62 -28.65 17.08
C GLN A 223 -8.95 -30.15 16.95
N THR A 224 -8.39 -30.95 17.85
CA THR A 224 -8.77 -32.33 18.07
C THR A 224 -8.89 -32.59 19.58
N PRO A 225 -9.95 -33.28 20.05
CA PRO A 225 -10.10 -33.64 21.46
C PRO A 225 -9.15 -34.76 21.90
N VAL A 226 -8.42 -35.35 20.95
CA VAL A 226 -7.52 -36.47 21.25
C VAL A 226 -6.26 -35.96 21.95
N GLU A 227 -5.95 -36.51 23.11
CA GLU A 227 -4.70 -36.24 23.82
C GLU A 227 -3.48 -36.57 22.96
N PRO A 228 -2.35 -35.84 23.14
CA PRO A 228 -1.14 -36.06 22.33
C PRO A 228 -0.60 -37.49 22.44
N LEU A 229 -0.72 -38.24 21.36
CA LEU A 229 -0.24 -39.63 21.28
C LEU A 229 1.25 -39.65 20.94
N TYR A 230 2.00 -40.51 21.65
CA TYR A 230 3.37 -40.85 21.27
C TYR A 230 3.35 -41.63 19.94
N THR A 231 4.29 -41.41 19.06
CA THR A 231 4.32 -41.94 17.67
C THR A 231 3.93 -43.42 17.54
N PRO A 232 4.45 -44.36 18.36
CA PRO A 232 4.08 -45.79 18.24
C PRO A 232 2.61 -46.10 18.57
N TYR A 233 1.89 -45.20 19.22
CA TYR A 233 0.48 -45.39 19.60
C TYR A 233 -0.49 -44.72 18.61
N ILE A 234 -0.01 -44.12 17.53
CA ILE A 234 -0.86 -43.54 16.51
C ILE A 234 -1.62 -44.68 15.80
N PRO A 235 -2.96 -44.60 15.74
CA PRO A 235 -3.75 -45.64 15.08
C PRO A 235 -3.47 -45.66 13.57
N ARG A 236 -3.79 -46.81 12.95
CA ARG A 236 -3.72 -46.90 11.48
C ARG A 236 -4.57 -45.84 10.83
N PHE A 237 -4.04 -45.19 9.80
CA PHE A 237 -4.73 -44.15 9.07
C PHE A 237 -6.07 -44.64 8.51
N SER A 238 -7.15 -43.90 8.75
CA SER A 238 -8.49 -44.17 8.22
C SER A 238 -9.00 -43.00 7.34
N SER A 239 -8.90 -41.77 7.86
CA SER A 239 -9.23 -40.56 7.10
C SER A 239 -8.42 -39.37 7.66
N VAL A 240 -8.30 -38.32 6.82
CA VAL A 240 -7.63 -37.06 7.21
C VAL A 240 -8.38 -36.40 8.39
N THR A 241 -9.70 -36.35 8.31
CA THR A 241 -10.54 -35.62 9.26
C THR A 241 -10.69 -36.32 10.62
N SER A 242 -10.52 -37.65 10.68
CA SER A 242 -10.56 -38.44 11.93
C SER A 242 -9.18 -38.64 12.55
N HIS A 243 -8.12 -38.21 11.89
CA HIS A 243 -6.74 -38.41 12.39
C HIS A 243 -6.52 -37.70 13.75
N PRO A 244 -5.82 -38.32 14.71
CA PRO A 244 -5.59 -37.72 16.02
C PRO A 244 -4.67 -36.48 16.02
N ASN A 245 -3.95 -36.20 14.91
CA ASN A 245 -3.04 -35.08 14.79
C ASN A 245 -3.70 -33.93 14.04
N ALA A 246 -3.81 -32.75 14.65
CA ALA A 246 -4.40 -31.56 14.05
C ALA A 246 -3.66 -31.10 12.78
N ILE A 247 -2.33 -31.31 12.66
CA ILE A 247 -1.61 -31.00 11.41
C ILE A 247 -2.15 -31.84 10.24
N VAL A 248 -2.44 -33.12 10.46
CA VAL A 248 -3.00 -33.97 9.40
C VAL A 248 -4.42 -33.51 9.04
N ARG A 249 -5.23 -33.14 10.04
CA ARG A 249 -6.58 -32.58 9.80
C ARG A 249 -6.55 -31.28 9.02
N ALA A 250 -5.53 -30.44 9.22
CA ALA A 250 -5.38 -29.17 8.50
C ALA A 250 -5.31 -29.35 6.97
N ALA A 251 -4.81 -30.48 6.48
CA ALA A 251 -4.76 -30.77 5.04
C ALA A 251 -6.15 -30.75 4.39
N ALA A 252 -7.20 -31.29 5.06
CA ALA A 252 -8.56 -31.23 4.56
C ALA A 252 -9.10 -29.81 4.50
N LEU A 253 -8.81 -29.00 5.53
CA LEU A 253 -9.26 -27.60 5.55
C LEU A 253 -8.53 -26.75 4.51
N ILE A 254 -7.23 -26.94 4.32
CA ILE A 254 -6.45 -26.24 3.30
C ILE A 254 -7.05 -26.46 1.90
N GLU A 255 -7.36 -27.72 1.55
CA GLU A 255 -8.00 -28.03 0.26
C GLU A 255 -9.38 -27.39 0.14
N ALA A 256 -10.19 -27.44 1.20
CA ALA A 256 -11.55 -26.87 1.21
C ALA A 256 -11.50 -25.33 1.11
N LEU A 257 -10.57 -24.67 1.78
CA LEU A 257 -10.37 -23.22 1.70
C LEU A 257 -9.89 -22.80 0.31
N ALA A 258 -8.99 -23.55 -0.33
CA ALA A 258 -8.58 -23.27 -1.70
C ALA A 258 -9.76 -23.35 -2.70
N LYS A 259 -10.67 -24.31 -2.51
CA LYS A 259 -11.91 -24.40 -3.30
C LYS A 259 -12.91 -23.28 -2.96
N TRP A 260 -12.99 -22.89 -1.71
CA TRP A 260 -13.80 -21.74 -1.29
C TRP A 260 -13.26 -20.43 -1.86
N ALA A 261 -11.94 -20.24 -1.90
CA ALA A 261 -11.32 -19.05 -2.45
C ALA A 261 -11.78 -18.73 -3.88
N ASN A 262 -11.94 -19.76 -4.75
CA ASN A 262 -12.47 -19.57 -6.10
C ASN A 262 -13.91 -19.07 -6.09
N ARG A 263 -14.79 -19.67 -5.25
CA ARG A 263 -16.18 -19.23 -5.12
C ARG A 263 -16.28 -17.82 -4.54
N TYR A 264 -15.41 -17.51 -3.58
CA TYR A 264 -15.30 -16.20 -2.97
C TYR A 264 -14.94 -15.13 -4.00
N GLU A 265 -13.94 -15.39 -4.84
CA GLU A 265 -13.53 -14.49 -5.91
C GLU A 265 -14.69 -14.18 -6.87
N ASP A 266 -15.42 -15.20 -7.28
CA ASP A 266 -16.57 -15.05 -8.19
C ASP A 266 -17.71 -14.26 -7.53
N ALA A 267 -18.03 -14.55 -6.26
CA ALA A 267 -19.16 -13.97 -5.54
C ALA A 267 -18.92 -12.52 -5.11
N TYR A 268 -17.68 -12.16 -4.80
CA TYR A 268 -17.32 -10.86 -4.23
C TYR A 268 -16.61 -9.92 -5.21
N ARG A 269 -16.59 -10.24 -6.50
CA ARG A 269 -16.08 -9.33 -7.53
C ARG A 269 -16.84 -8.00 -7.50
N TYR A 270 -16.09 -6.88 -7.55
CA TYR A 270 -16.67 -5.54 -7.48
C TYR A 270 -16.12 -4.67 -8.62
N GLU A 271 -17.00 -3.98 -9.32
CA GLU A 271 -16.64 -3.12 -10.45
C GLU A 271 -17.22 -1.72 -10.28
N CYS A 272 -16.41 -0.71 -10.53
CA CYS A 272 -16.82 0.68 -10.56
C CYS A 272 -15.91 1.48 -11.52
N PRO A 273 -16.20 2.76 -11.78
CA PRO A 273 -15.33 3.59 -12.63
C PRO A 273 -13.89 3.71 -12.15
N GLY A 274 -13.64 3.50 -10.84
CA GLY A 274 -12.33 3.54 -10.21
C GLY A 274 -11.47 2.32 -10.43
N GLY A 275 -12.04 1.24 -10.96
CA GLY A 275 -11.34 -0.02 -11.21
C GLY A 275 -12.19 -1.25 -10.93
N VAL A 276 -11.54 -2.40 -10.98
CA VAL A 276 -12.15 -3.72 -10.72
C VAL A 276 -11.42 -4.37 -9.56
N VAL A 277 -12.13 -4.60 -8.45
CA VAL A 277 -11.61 -5.37 -7.32
C VAL A 277 -11.91 -6.84 -7.55
N ILE A 278 -10.85 -7.65 -7.65
CA ILE A 278 -10.92 -9.11 -7.68
C ILE A 278 -10.40 -9.61 -6.33
N PRO A 279 -11.28 -9.98 -5.40
CA PRO A 279 -10.88 -10.38 -4.07
C PRO A 279 -10.11 -11.70 -4.11
N LYS A 280 -9.05 -11.81 -3.32
CA LYS A 280 -8.19 -12.98 -3.28
C LYS A 280 -8.08 -13.50 -1.84
N VAL A 281 -7.82 -14.79 -1.74
CA VAL A 281 -7.55 -15.47 -0.46
C VAL A 281 -6.19 -16.14 -0.54
N ASN A 282 -5.34 -15.88 0.44
CA ASN A 282 -4.07 -16.54 0.61
C ASN A 282 -3.97 -17.21 1.98
N ILE A 283 -3.46 -18.43 2.04
CA ILE A 283 -3.04 -19.07 3.28
C ILE A 283 -1.55 -18.73 3.43
N GLY A 284 -1.27 -17.65 4.19
CA GLY A 284 0.07 -17.07 4.29
C GLY A 284 1.00 -17.82 5.24
N ALA A 285 0.45 -18.47 6.28
CA ALA A 285 1.25 -19.22 7.22
C ALA A 285 0.47 -20.42 7.82
N ILE A 286 1.22 -21.43 8.25
CA ILE A 286 0.73 -22.56 9.04
C ILE A 286 1.61 -22.72 10.26
N ARG A 287 1.01 -22.88 11.43
CA ARG A 287 1.72 -23.05 12.70
C ARG A 287 1.20 -24.26 13.44
N GLY A 288 2.12 -25.14 13.81
CA GLY A 288 1.82 -26.35 14.59
C GLY A 288 3.09 -27.11 14.93
N GLY A 289 3.19 -27.51 16.18
CA GLY A 289 4.28 -28.32 16.70
C GLY A 289 5.56 -27.55 17.02
N VAL A 290 6.50 -28.31 17.57
CA VAL A 290 7.85 -27.88 17.90
C VAL A 290 8.85 -28.79 17.20
N PRO A 291 9.70 -28.27 16.29
CA PRO A 291 10.58 -29.09 15.45
C PRO A 291 11.54 -30.01 16.22
N TYR A 292 11.95 -29.61 17.43
CA TYR A 292 12.83 -30.38 18.28
C TYR A 292 12.09 -31.41 19.16
N ARG A 293 10.73 -31.54 19.05
CA ARG A 293 9.90 -32.46 19.81
C ARG A 293 8.80 -33.08 18.95
N ILE A 294 9.17 -33.79 17.93
CA ILE A 294 8.27 -34.33 16.88
C ILE A 294 7.64 -35.69 17.21
N THR A 295 7.85 -36.21 18.43
CA THR A 295 7.47 -37.59 18.81
C THR A 295 6.01 -37.72 19.24
N ARG A 296 5.20 -36.65 19.16
CA ARG A 296 3.79 -36.65 19.57
C ARG A 296 2.89 -35.97 18.55
N THR A 297 1.63 -36.44 18.50
CA THR A 297 0.57 -35.71 17.75
C THR A 297 0.25 -34.39 18.44
N LEU A 298 -0.36 -33.49 17.70
CA LEU A 298 -0.77 -32.18 18.20
C LEU A 298 -2.28 -32.06 18.32
N GLN A 299 -2.75 -31.29 19.31
CA GLN A 299 -4.15 -31.02 19.55
C GLN A 299 -4.67 -29.85 18.72
N PHE A 300 -3.80 -28.96 18.26
CA PHE A 300 -4.19 -27.83 17.41
C PHE A 300 -3.18 -27.53 16.31
N CYS A 301 -3.68 -26.94 15.25
CA CYS A 301 -2.90 -26.38 14.14
C CYS A 301 -3.57 -25.10 13.67
N ASP A 302 -2.81 -24.01 13.53
CA ASP A 302 -3.31 -22.71 13.12
C ASP A 302 -2.96 -22.43 11.66
N LEU A 303 -3.92 -21.93 10.88
CA LEU A 303 -3.74 -21.35 9.55
C LEU A 303 -3.95 -19.85 9.66
N HIS A 304 -3.06 -19.07 9.06
CA HIS A 304 -3.19 -17.62 8.95
C HIS A 304 -3.55 -17.24 7.52
N LEU A 305 -4.69 -16.57 7.34
CA LEU A 305 -5.23 -16.21 6.04
C LEU A 305 -5.20 -14.70 5.84
N ASP A 306 -4.78 -14.28 4.64
CA ASP A 306 -5.03 -12.94 4.09
C ASP A 306 -6.23 -13.04 3.13
N VAL A 307 -7.29 -12.32 3.43
CA VAL A 307 -8.51 -12.26 2.60
C VAL A 307 -8.71 -10.82 2.14
N ARG A 308 -8.55 -10.61 0.84
CA ARG A 308 -8.86 -9.32 0.22
C ARG A 308 -10.37 -9.23 0.00
N MET A 309 -10.97 -8.10 0.36
CA MET A 309 -12.42 -7.93 0.35
C MET A 309 -12.80 -6.65 -0.42
N PRO A 310 -13.92 -6.67 -1.19
CA PRO A 310 -14.37 -5.47 -1.88
C PRO A 310 -14.87 -4.41 -0.89
N PRO A 311 -15.00 -3.14 -1.32
CA PRO A 311 -15.67 -2.13 -0.53
C PRO A 311 -17.05 -2.60 -0.04
N LYS A 312 -17.37 -2.29 1.21
CA LYS A 312 -18.65 -2.62 1.90
C LYS A 312 -18.86 -4.11 2.21
N ALA A 313 -17.92 -5.01 1.94
CA ALA A 313 -18.05 -6.40 2.40
C ALA A 313 -18.01 -6.47 3.92
N ASP A 314 -18.78 -7.39 4.48
CA ASP A 314 -18.85 -7.60 5.92
C ASP A 314 -17.83 -8.68 6.34
N PRO A 315 -16.80 -8.33 7.15
CA PRO A 315 -15.81 -9.30 7.60
C PRO A 315 -16.39 -10.39 8.49
N LEU A 316 -17.51 -10.13 9.18
CA LEU A 316 -18.18 -11.13 10.00
C LEU A 316 -18.91 -12.16 9.12
N ALA A 317 -19.48 -11.76 7.99
CA ALA A 317 -20.05 -12.69 7.01
C ALA A 317 -18.95 -13.59 6.42
N ILE A 318 -17.80 -13.03 6.06
CA ILE A 318 -16.64 -13.79 5.55
C ILE A 318 -16.16 -14.79 6.61
N ARG A 319 -16.05 -14.37 7.87
CA ARG A 319 -15.72 -15.27 8.99
C ARG A 319 -16.70 -16.46 9.05
N SER A 320 -18.00 -16.17 8.98
CA SER A 320 -19.04 -17.22 9.02
C SER A 320 -18.93 -18.20 7.84
N GLU A 321 -18.55 -17.74 6.65
CA GLU A 321 -18.28 -18.61 5.50
C GLU A 321 -17.09 -19.55 5.79
N ILE A 322 -15.98 -19.04 6.35
CA ILE A 322 -14.81 -19.85 6.72
C ILE A 322 -15.20 -20.88 7.80
N GLU A 323 -16.00 -20.49 8.80
CA GLU A 323 -16.52 -21.40 9.83
C GLU A 323 -17.37 -22.53 9.19
N GLN A 324 -18.20 -22.19 8.19
CA GLN A 324 -18.99 -23.18 7.45
C GLN A 324 -18.11 -24.13 6.62
N VAL A 325 -17.05 -23.63 5.99
CA VAL A 325 -16.07 -24.47 5.28
C VAL A 325 -15.44 -25.48 6.25
N MET A 326 -14.98 -25.02 7.41
CA MET A 326 -14.39 -25.89 8.45
C MET A 326 -15.41 -26.94 8.94
N LYS A 327 -16.63 -26.53 9.25
CA LYS A 327 -17.71 -27.41 9.67
C LYS A 327 -18.08 -28.42 8.57
N GLY A 328 -18.09 -28.00 7.30
CA GLY A 328 -18.33 -28.86 6.15
C GLY A 328 -17.29 -29.96 5.99
N CYS A 329 -16.06 -29.74 6.48
CA CYS A 329 -15.04 -30.79 6.59
C CYS A 329 -15.21 -31.72 7.80
N GLY A 330 -16.19 -31.50 8.68
CA GLY A 330 -16.33 -32.23 9.93
C GLY A 330 -15.22 -31.90 10.92
N LEU A 331 -14.67 -30.70 10.87
CA LEU A 331 -13.59 -30.24 11.75
C LEU A 331 -14.12 -29.29 12.81
N GLU A 332 -13.51 -29.35 13.99
CA GLU A 332 -13.76 -28.43 15.12
C GLU A 332 -12.61 -27.41 15.23
N GLY A 333 -12.92 -26.22 15.70
CA GLY A 333 -11.95 -25.18 15.91
C GLY A 333 -12.57 -23.80 16.01
N THR A 334 -11.76 -22.77 15.84
CA THR A 334 -12.16 -21.35 15.91
C THR A 334 -11.68 -20.57 14.70
N VAL A 335 -12.42 -19.53 14.35
CA VAL A 335 -12.06 -18.54 13.32
C VAL A 335 -12.04 -17.18 13.99
N GLU A 336 -10.87 -16.59 14.10
CA GLU A 336 -10.61 -15.30 14.74
C GLU A 336 -10.18 -14.28 13.69
N ILE A 337 -10.71 -13.05 13.76
CA ILE A 337 -10.22 -11.92 12.99
C ILE A 337 -9.07 -11.31 13.79
N THR A 338 -7.88 -11.27 13.20
CA THR A 338 -6.69 -10.64 13.82
C THR A 338 -6.45 -9.23 13.33
N THR A 339 -6.85 -8.93 12.08
CA THR A 339 -6.73 -7.60 11.48
C THR A 339 -7.93 -7.34 10.58
N TYR A 340 -8.44 -6.10 10.60
CA TYR A 340 -9.50 -5.65 9.71
C TYR A 340 -9.23 -4.22 9.24
N ARG A 341 -9.20 -4.05 7.92
CA ARG A 341 -9.11 -2.76 7.24
C ARG A 341 -10.09 -2.71 6.09
N PRO A 342 -11.10 -1.86 6.14
CA PRO A 342 -12.09 -1.76 5.07
C PRO A 342 -11.48 -1.24 3.78
N GLY A 343 -12.02 -1.69 2.65
CA GLY A 343 -11.77 -1.11 1.33
C GLY A 343 -12.75 0.01 1.03
N TYR A 344 -12.34 0.93 0.18
CA TYR A 344 -13.14 2.08 -0.18
C TYR A 344 -13.17 2.32 -1.69
N GLU A 345 -14.30 2.80 -2.16
CA GLU A 345 -14.42 3.52 -3.44
C GLU A 345 -14.42 5.03 -3.15
N GLY A 346 -13.48 5.75 -3.73
CA GLY A 346 -13.36 7.21 -3.56
C GLY A 346 -14.60 7.92 -4.08
N LYS A 347 -15.20 8.78 -3.24
CA LYS A 347 -16.34 9.62 -3.59
C LYS A 347 -15.91 11.07 -3.67
N GLY A 348 -16.42 11.83 -4.67
CA GLY A 348 -16.03 13.21 -4.86
C GLY A 348 -14.59 13.37 -5.34
N VAL A 349 -13.99 12.31 -5.88
CA VAL A 349 -12.60 12.26 -6.34
C VAL A 349 -12.42 12.83 -7.75
N GLU A 350 -13.50 13.11 -8.46
CA GLU A 350 -13.53 13.54 -9.85
C GLU A 350 -12.59 14.72 -10.11
N PRO A 351 -12.54 15.80 -9.30
CA PRO A 351 -11.63 16.93 -9.56
C PRO A 351 -10.15 16.52 -9.51
N LEU A 352 -9.78 15.58 -8.64
CA LEU A 352 -8.42 15.04 -8.55
C LEU A 352 -8.10 14.18 -9.78
N VAL A 353 -8.99 13.27 -10.14
CA VAL A 353 -8.81 12.37 -11.31
C VAL A 353 -8.74 13.18 -12.61
N GLU A 354 -9.55 14.25 -12.76
CA GLU A 354 -9.48 15.18 -13.88
C GLU A 354 -8.11 15.88 -13.97
N ALA A 355 -7.61 16.41 -12.84
CA ALA A 355 -6.32 17.08 -12.78
C ALA A 355 -5.16 16.12 -13.12
N VAL A 356 -5.18 14.90 -12.58
CA VAL A 356 -4.21 13.85 -12.90
C VAL A 356 -4.27 13.49 -14.39
N THR A 357 -5.48 13.27 -14.94
CA THR A 357 -5.67 12.91 -16.34
C THR A 357 -5.21 14.01 -17.30
N ALA A 358 -5.52 15.26 -16.97
CA ALA A 358 -5.06 16.40 -17.77
C ALA A 358 -3.53 16.51 -17.76
N SER A 359 -2.90 16.34 -16.58
CA SER A 359 -1.45 16.36 -16.44
C SER A 359 -0.79 15.17 -17.17
N HIS A 360 -1.41 13.99 -17.10
CA HIS A 360 -0.98 12.80 -17.85
C HIS A 360 -0.95 13.07 -19.36
N ARG A 361 -2.03 13.66 -19.92
CA ARG A 361 -2.10 13.99 -21.35
C ARG A 361 -1.00 14.97 -21.77
N LEU A 362 -0.69 15.95 -20.92
CA LEU A 362 0.35 16.94 -21.21
C LEU A 362 1.76 16.33 -21.24
N VAL A 363 2.04 15.35 -20.37
CA VAL A 363 3.39 14.77 -20.22
C VAL A 363 3.58 13.54 -21.12
N LEU A 364 2.60 12.64 -21.17
CA LEU A 364 2.72 11.35 -21.87
C LEU A 364 2.01 11.29 -23.21
N GLY A 365 1.10 12.24 -23.46
CA GLY A 365 0.23 12.21 -24.63
C GLY A 365 -0.86 11.10 -24.51
N GLY A 366 -2.08 11.42 -24.92
CA GLY A 366 -3.20 10.49 -24.83
C GLY A 366 -3.79 10.32 -23.44
N ASP A 367 -4.76 9.44 -23.31
CA ASP A 367 -5.46 9.16 -22.06
C ASP A 367 -4.80 8.04 -21.26
N PRO A 368 -4.93 8.06 -19.91
CA PRO A 368 -4.56 6.93 -19.09
C PRO A 368 -5.24 5.64 -19.56
N LYS A 369 -4.53 4.52 -19.49
CA LYS A 369 -5.09 3.21 -19.82
C LYS A 369 -6.12 2.78 -18.75
N PRO A 370 -7.02 1.83 -19.05
CA PRO A 370 -7.88 1.23 -18.05
C PRO A 370 -7.09 0.64 -16.88
N VAL A 371 -7.67 0.68 -15.69
CA VAL A 371 -7.05 0.13 -14.47
C VAL A 371 -6.82 -1.37 -14.63
N ILE A 372 -5.61 -1.82 -14.30
CA ILE A 372 -5.31 -3.25 -14.19
C ILE A 372 -5.94 -3.75 -12.87
N PRO A 373 -6.78 -4.81 -12.88
CA PRO A 373 -7.50 -5.25 -11.69
C PRO A 373 -6.61 -5.56 -10.47
N SER A 374 -5.37 -6.01 -10.67
CA SER A 374 -4.44 -6.23 -9.56
C SER A 374 -4.14 -4.96 -8.78
N PHE A 375 -4.12 -3.78 -9.40
CA PHE A 375 -3.86 -2.53 -8.70
C PHE A 375 -5.03 -2.11 -7.80
N SER A 376 -6.26 -2.27 -8.26
CA SER A 376 -7.45 -1.98 -7.44
C SER A 376 -7.77 -3.08 -6.41
N SER A 377 -7.15 -4.25 -6.54
CA SER A 377 -7.28 -5.35 -5.58
C SER A 377 -6.21 -5.33 -4.48
N MET A 378 -5.32 -4.34 -4.48
CA MET A 378 -4.40 -4.05 -3.38
C MET A 378 -5.11 -3.26 -2.29
N TRP A 379 -4.47 -3.17 -1.12
CA TRP A 379 -4.80 -2.19 -0.11
C TRP A 379 -3.67 -1.15 -0.05
N ARG A 380 -4.02 0.13 -0.07
CA ARG A 380 -3.10 1.26 0.04
C ARG A 380 -3.70 2.37 0.89
N ASP A 381 -2.91 3.37 1.16
CA ASP A 381 -3.26 4.48 2.02
C ASP A 381 -4.45 5.33 1.54
N ILE A 382 -4.89 5.21 0.27
CA ILE A 382 -6.13 5.89 -0.17
C ILE A 382 -7.34 5.46 0.65
N SER A 383 -7.35 4.22 1.15
CA SER A 383 -8.43 3.72 2.00
C SER A 383 -8.56 4.52 3.29
N LEU A 384 -7.44 4.95 3.90
CA LEU A 384 -7.43 5.74 5.13
C LEU A 384 -7.93 7.18 4.92
N TYR A 385 -7.60 7.78 3.77
CA TYR A 385 -8.12 9.10 3.41
C TYR A 385 -9.62 9.05 3.09
N ASN A 386 -10.04 8.08 2.29
CA ASN A 386 -11.46 7.90 1.94
C ASN A 386 -12.32 7.55 3.17
N GLU A 387 -11.79 6.81 4.15
CA GLU A 387 -12.45 6.49 5.43
C GLU A 387 -12.86 7.75 6.21
N VAL A 388 -12.04 8.79 6.17
CA VAL A 388 -12.32 10.07 6.86
C VAL A 388 -12.95 11.13 5.95
N GLY A 389 -13.39 10.74 4.75
CA GLY A 389 -14.06 11.63 3.81
C GLY A 389 -13.14 12.58 3.05
N ILE A 390 -11.85 12.27 2.96
CA ILE A 390 -10.90 12.96 2.06
C ILE A 390 -10.85 12.18 0.75
N PRO A 391 -11.39 12.72 -0.36
CA PRO A 391 -11.32 12.05 -1.66
C PRO A 391 -9.87 11.78 -2.06
N ALA A 392 -9.56 10.50 -2.35
CA ALA A 392 -8.20 10.09 -2.63
C ALA A 392 -8.11 9.14 -3.83
N ALA A 393 -7.01 9.23 -4.56
CA ALA A 393 -6.64 8.32 -5.64
C ALA A 393 -5.18 7.92 -5.53
N THR A 394 -4.83 6.74 -6.06
CA THR A 394 -3.44 6.33 -6.27
C THR A 394 -3.05 6.56 -7.72
N TYR A 395 -1.85 7.08 -7.94
CA TYR A 395 -1.30 7.26 -9.28
C TYR A 395 0.22 7.30 -9.25
N GLY A 396 0.86 6.62 -10.19
CA GLY A 396 2.31 6.67 -10.34
C GLY A 396 2.87 5.86 -11.50
N PRO A 397 4.20 5.73 -11.58
CA PRO A 397 4.91 5.20 -12.75
C PRO A 397 4.55 3.75 -13.06
N ALA A 398 4.95 3.30 -14.25
CA ALA A 398 4.86 1.91 -14.63
C ALA A 398 5.89 1.08 -13.86
N LEU A 399 5.50 -0.13 -13.46
CA LEU A 399 6.46 -1.13 -13.01
C LEU A 399 7.31 -1.57 -14.21
N GLY A 400 8.63 -1.61 -14.04
CA GLY A 400 9.57 -1.92 -15.12
C GLY A 400 9.27 -3.25 -15.81
N ALA A 401 9.53 -3.31 -17.10
CA ALA A 401 9.34 -4.49 -17.91
C ALA A 401 10.29 -5.63 -17.49
N GLY A 402 9.74 -6.77 -17.11
CA GLY A 402 10.48 -8.00 -16.89
C GLY A 402 10.22 -8.64 -15.54
N GLY A 403 9.38 -9.67 -15.55
CA GLY A 403 8.99 -10.42 -14.35
C GLY A 403 10.15 -10.75 -13.42
N GLY A 404 9.98 -10.40 -12.14
CA GLY A 404 10.90 -10.73 -11.07
C GLY A 404 12.05 -9.74 -10.82
N ASN A 405 12.27 -8.74 -11.67
CA ASN A 405 13.29 -7.72 -11.48
C ASN A 405 12.64 -6.41 -11.04
N ALA A 406 12.69 -6.12 -9.75
CA ALA A 406 12.22 -4.86 -9.20
C ALA A 406 12.99 -3.68 -9.80
N ALA A 407 12.37 -2.93 -10.71
CA ALA A 407 12.97 -1.79 -11.40
C ALA A 407 11.91 -0.79 -11.87
N LEU A 408 12.27 0.49 -11.91
CA LEU A 408 11.55 1.56 -12.62
C LEU A 408 12.43 2.11 -13.75
N ARG A 409 11.80 2.54 -14.83
CA ARG A 409 12.53 3.32 -15.84
C ARG A 409 12.78 4.73 -15.34
N VAL A 410 13.98 5.25 -15.56
CA VAL A 410 14.33 6.64 -15.23
C VAL A 410 13.31 7.60 -15.86
N ASN A 411 12.95 7.37 -17.12
CA ASN A 411 12.02 8.24 -17.85
C ASN A 411 10.59 8.17 -17.26
N ASP A 412 10.14 7.01 -16.78
CA ASP A 412 8.83 6.88 -16.12
C ASP A 412 8.82 7.62 -14.79
N LEU A 413 9.91 7.61 -14.06
CA LEU A 413 10.03 8.35 -12.80
C LEU A 413 10.05 9.87 -13.05
N LEU A 414 10.75 10.32 -14.08
CA LEU A 414 10.78 11.71 -14.53
C LEU A 414 9.37 12.18 -14.94
N ASN A 415 8.68 11.38 -15.75
CA ASN A 415 7.30 11.66 -16.18
C ASN A 415 6.34 11.73 -14.99
N ALA A 416 6.47 10.82 -14.01
CA ALA A 416 5.66 10.84 -12.80
C ALA A 416 5.86 12.16 -12.02
N SER A 417 7.12 12.61 -11.86
CA SER A 417 7.42 13.89 -11.22
C SER A 417 6.76 15.07 -11.95
N GLY A 418 6.82 15.09 -13.28
CA GLY A 418 6.14 16.10 -14.09
C GLY A 418 4.63 16.10 -13.90
N ILE A 419 4.00 14.91 -13.93
CA ILE A 419 2.56 14.77 -13.75
C ILE A 419 2.14 15.20 -12.34
N TYR A 420 2.87 14.82 -11.30
CA TYR A 420 2.59 15.26 -9.92
C TYR A 420 2.66 16.79 -9.81
N ALA A 421 3.71 17.40 -10.36
CA ALA A 421 3.87 18.85 -10.34
C ALA A 421 2.70 19.58 -11.04
N LEU A 422 2.30 19.14 -12.23
CA LEU A 422 1.20 19.73 -12.98
C LEU A 422 -0.15 19.47 -12.31
N THR A 423 -0.35 18.30 -11.71
CA THR A 423 -1.56 18.00 -10.93
C THR A 423 -1.70 18.95 -9.74
N ALA A 424 -0.62 19.21 -9.02
CA ALA A 424 -0.63 20.15 -7.89
C ALA A 424 -0.87 21.61 -8.39
N LEU A 425 -0.24 22.00 -9.49
CA LEU A 425 -0.48 23.32 -10.09
C LEU A 425 -1.94 23.52 -10.49
N ASP A 426 -2.55 22.54 -11.16
CA ASP A 426 -3.94 22.61 -11.56
C ASP A 426 -4.88 22.60 -10.34
N LEU A 427 -4.82 21.54 -9.53
CA LEU A 427 -5.77 21.29 -8.45
C LEU A 427 -5.67 22.35 -7.33
N CYS A 428 -4.45 22.69 -6.89
CA CYS A 428 -4.27 23.66 -5.81
C CYS A 428 -4.63 25.12 -6.19
N ASN A 429 -4.84 25.40 -7.47
CA ASN A 429 -5.31 26.72 -7.91
C ASN A 429 -6.80 26.76 -8.22
N ARG A 430 -7.50 25.62 -8.22
CA ARG A 430 -8.96 25.57 -8.31
C ARG A 430 -9.58 26.13 -7.02
N ALA A 431 -10.74 26.78 -7.16
CA ALA A 431 -11.50 27.25 -6.01
C ALA A 431 -11.86 26.06 -5.10
N LYS A 432 -11.85 26.29 -3.79
CA LYS A 432 -12.22 25.28 -2.83
C LYS A 432 -13.67 24.83 -3.05
N PRO A 433 -13.95 23.52 -3.19
CA PRO A 433 -15.31 23.05 -3.36
C PRO A 433 -16.16 23.41 -2.12
N SER A 434 -17.38 23.94 -2.38
CA SER A 434 -18.27 24.42 -1.32
C SER A 434 -18.85 23.28 -0.44
N ASN A 435 -18.75 22.00 -0.84
CA ASN A 435 -19.49 20.87 -0.25
C ASN A 435 -18.68 19.56 -0.13
N LEU A 436 -17.37 19.58 0.15
CA LEU A 436 -16.59 18.35 0.30
C LEU A 436 -16.78 17.63 1.66
N ARG A 437 -17.53 18.21 2.59
CA ARG A 437 -17.78 17.59 3.92
C ARG A 437 -19.27 17.67 4.26
N THR A 438 -20.02 16.71 3.78
CA THR A 438 -21.34 16.35 4.33
C THR A 438 -21.37 14.89 4.68
#